data_6ad1b0a1021fb8494b79e05279034dfc
#
_entry.id   6ad1b0a1021fb8494b79e05279034dfc
#
_cell.length_a   1.000
_cell.length_b   1.000
_cell.length_c   1.000
_cell.angle_alpha   90.00
_cell.angle_beta   90.00
_cell.angle_gamma   90.00
#
_symmetry.space_group_name_H-M   'P 1'
#
loop_
_entity.id
_entity.type
_entity.pdbx_description
1 polymer ?
#
loop_
_entity_poly.entity_id
_entity_poly.type
_entity_poly.pdbx_seq_one_letter_code
_entity_poly.pdbx_strand_id
1 'polypeptide(L)'
;MGNSAPGPPEERVIYRQRFQAYQFNFCGKITFTRFDRCEFVKCTLLIDHGTEQLAFTKCVFKDCNIDKLEPDEKRGLYVRDNFFDRPLEERRAELEQRLAQALAARKAKGK
;
A
#
# COMPACT_ATOMS: atom_id res chain seq x y z
N MET A 1 -27.91 23.84 -14.23
CA MET A 1 -27.89 23.29 -13.78
C MET A 1 -27.32 22.92 -13.09
N GLY A 2 -27.24 22.87 -12.73
CA GLY A 2 -26.81 22.50 -12.02
C GLY A 2 -26.69 21.92 -11.31
N ASN A 3 -26.83 21.70 -10.96
CA ASN A 3 -26.77 21.20 -10.16
C ASN A 3 -26.70 20.64 -9.48
N SER A 4 -26.84 21.03 -9.31
CA SER A 4 -27.01 19.72 -8.96
C SER A 4 -26.92 19.32 -7.53
N ALA A 5 -27.84 18.54 -7.11
CA ALA A 5 -27.77 17.88 -5.85
C ALA A 5 -26.51 16.99 -5.82
N PRO A 6 -25.77 16.95 -4.70
CA PRO A 6 -24.65 16.04 -4.58
C PRO A 6 -25.18 14.61 -4.62
N GLY A 7 -24.89 13.92 -5.70
CA GLY A 7 -25.10 12.48 -5.78
C GLY A 7 -24.05 11.77 -4.93
N PRO A 8 -24.09 10.45 -4.87
CA PRO A 8 -23.04 9.69 -4.22
C PRO A 8 -21.70 10.02 -4.89
N PRO A 9 -20.63 10.10 -4.13
CA PRO A 9 -19.32 10.42 -4.72
C PRO A 9 -18.95 9.37 -5.76
N GLU A 10 -18.48 9.84 -6.89
CA GLU A 10 -18.05 8.94 -7.95
C GLU A 10 -16.71 8.32 -7.62
N GLU A 11 -16.56 7.05 -7.93
CA GLU A 11 -15.31 6.37 -7.78
C GLU A 11 -14.34 6.86 -8.86
N ARG A 12 -13.15 7.28 -8.42
CA ARG A 12 -12.07 7.60 -9.33
C ARG A 12 -11.31 6.33 -9.66
N VAL A 13 -11.22 5.99 -10.91
CA VAL A 13 -10.43 4.83 -11.35
C VAL A 13 -9.14 5.34 -11.99
N ILE A 14 -8.02 4.94 -11.42
CA ILE A 14 -6.70 5.20 -11.99
C ILE A 14 -6.28 3.92 -12.69
N TYR A 15 -6.11 4.00 -13.99
CA TYR A 15 -5.99 2.83 -14.85
C TYR A 15 -4.64 2.77 -15.54
N ARG A 16 -3.94 1.66 -15.41
CA ARG A 16 -2.67 1.37 -16.09
C ARG A 16 -1.61 2.45 -15.95
N GLN A 17 -1.49 3.02 -14.76
CA GLN A 17 -0.45 4.00 -14.48
C GLN A 17 0.74 3.33 -13.80
N ARG A 18 1.89 3.91 -14.00
CA ARG A 18 3.11 3.49 -13.32
C ARG A 18 3.56 4.58 -12.37
N PHE A 19 3.80 4.19 -11.12
CA PHE A 19 4.29 5.10 -10.10
C PHE A 19 5.66 4.61 -9.62
N GLN A 20 6.64 5.49 -9.61
CA GLN A 20 7.97 5.15 -9.16
C GLN A 20 8.43 6.11 -8.07
N ALA A 21 8.79 5.55 -6.93
CA ALA A 21 9.29 6.30 -5.78
C ALA A 21 8.30 7.32 -5.23
N TYR A 22 7.01 7.08 -5.38
CA TYR A 22 5.97 7.95 -4.81
C TYR A 22 5.64 7.54 -3.38
N GLN A 23 5.26 8.53 -2.60
CA GLN A 23 4.71 8.30 -1.28
C GLN A 23 3.22 8.63 -1.32
N PHE A 24 2.40 7.63 -1.03
CA PHE A 24 0.95 7.80 -0.95
C PHE A 24 0.53 7.76 0.51
N ASN A 25 -0.09 8.81 0.98
CA ASN A 25 -0.59 8.87 2.35
C ASN A 25 -2.11 8.83 2.33
N PHE A 26 -2.67 7.68 2.66
CA PHE A 26 -4.12 7.48 2.73
C PHE A 26 -4.64 7.49 4.16
N CYS A 27 -3.78 7.77 5.12
CA CYS A 27 -4.17 7.77 6.53
C CYS A 27 -5.29 8.76 6.82
N GLY A 28 -6.37 8.27 7.41
CA GLY A 28 -7.53 9.08 7.76
C GLY A 28 -8.33 9.57 6.58
N LYS A 29 -8.11 9.04 5.39
CA LYS A 29 -8.75 9.56 4.18
C LYS A 29 -9.80 8.59 3.62
N ILE A 30 -10.93 9.16 3.18
CA ILE A 30 -11.94 8.46 2.41
C ILE A 30 -11.69 8.84 0.96
N THR A 31 -11.15 7.90 0.17
CA THR A 31 -10.57 8.26 -1.13
C THR A 31 -11.50 8.06 -2.33
N PHE A 32 -12.43 7.12 -2.27
CA PHE A 32 -13.23 6.69 -3.41
C PHE A 32 -12.37 6.47 -4.66
N THR A 33 -11.20 5.86 -4.47
CA THR A 33 -10.22 5.67 -5.52
C THR A 33 -9.94 4.18 -5.70
N ARG A 34 -9.90 3.75 -6.94
CA ARG A 34 -9.47 2.41 -7.30
C ARG A 34 -8.31 2.50 -8.27
N PHE A 35 -7.24 1.79 -7.93
CA PHE A 35 -6.10 1.60 -8.83
C PHE A 35 -6.28 0.28 -9.53
N ASP A 36 -6.43 0.31 -10.84
CA ASP A 36 -6.62 -0.88 -11.63
C ASP A 36 -5.47 -1.07 -12.61
N ARG A 37 -4.83 -2.23 -12.52
CA ARG A 37 -3.70 -2.61 -13.38
C ARG A 37 -2.55 -1.59 -13.34
N CYS A 38 -2.34 -0.99 -12.19
CA CYS A 38 -1.23 -0.05 -12.00
C CYS A 38 0.03 -0.78 -11.54
N GLU A 39 1.16 -0.16 -11.79
CA GLU A 39 2.45 -0.66 -11.33
C GLU A 39 3.04 0.34 -10.34
N PHE A 40 3.41 -0.16 -9.18
CA PHE A 40 4.04 0.64 -8.12
C PHE A 40 5.44 0.12 -7.91
N VAL A 41 6.45 0.97 -8.11
CA VAL A 41 7.85 0.59 -7.94
C VAL A 41 8.48 1.48 -6.88
N LYS A 42 9.02 0.86 -5.85
CA LYS A 42 9.67 1.56 -4.74
C LYS A 42 8.80 2.65 -4.12
N CYS A 43 7.51 2.41 -4.06
CA CYS A 43 6.55 3.33 -3.48
C CYS A 43 6.31 3.02 -2.00
N THR A 44 5.88 4.03 -1.27
CA THR A 44 5.43 3.88 0.11
C THR A 44 3.94 4.20 0.16
N LEU A 45 3.15 3.27 0.69
CA LEU A 45 1.71 3.46 0.83
C LEU A 45 1.36 3.41 2.32
N LEU A 46 0.93 4.54 2.86
CA LEU A 46 0.57 4.67 4.26
C LEU A 46 -0.94 4.51 4.39
N ILE A 47 -1.36 3.51 5.15
CA ILE A 47 -2.77 3.14 5.34
C ILE A 47 -2.99 2.92 6.83
N ASP A 48 -4.08 3.46 7.36
CA ASP A 48 -4.42 3.27 8.78
C ASP A 48 -5.90 2.91 8.94
N HIS A 49 -6.37 2.93 10.18
CA HIS A 49 -7.76 2.60 10.48
C HIS A 49 -8.77 3.61 9.93
N GLY A 50 -8.33 4.81 9.62
CA GLY A 50 -9.19 5.84 9.03
C GLY A 50 -9.24 5.81 7.52
N THR A 51 -8.48 4.95 6.88
CA THR A 51 -8.50 4.81 5.42
C THR A 51 -9.76 4.08 4.99
N GLU A 52 -10.53 4.67 4.08
CA GLU A 52 -11.76 4.06 3.57
C GLU A 52 -11.88 4.25 2.07
N GLN A 53 -12.66 3.39 1.43
CA GLN A 53 -13.02 3.45 0.01
C GLN A 53 -11.78 3.51 -0.88
N LEU A 54 -10.90 2.55 -0.69
CA LEU A 54 -9.66 2.42 -1.46
C LEU A 54 -9.56 0.99 -2.00
N ALA A 55 -9.30 0.87 -3.28
CA ALA A 55 -9.21 -0.44 -3.91
C ALA A 55 -7.98 -0.55 -4.80
N PHE A 56 -7.39 -1.73 -4.80
CA PHE A 56 -6.29 -2.10 -5.68
C PHE A 56 -6.67 -3.40 -6.38
N THR A 57 -6.78 -3.36 -7.70
CA THR A 57 -7.15 -4.52 -8.49
C THR A 57 -6.13 -4.76 -9.60
N LYS A 58 -5.64 -5.98 -9.67
CA LYS A 58 -4.67 -6.41 -10.69
C LYS A 58 -3.44 -5.50 -10.77
N CYS A 59 -3.02 -4.97 -9.63
CA CYS A 59 -1.85 -4.11 -9.55
C CYS A 59 -0.59 -4.92 -9.27
N VAL A 60 0.54 -4.36 -9.64
CA VAL A 60 1.86 -4.94 -9.36
C VAL A 60 2.61 -4.02 -8.42
N PHE A 61 3.09 -4.58 -7.34
CA PHE A 61 3.88 -3.83 -6.35
C PHE A 61 5.28 -4.40 -6.32
N LYS A 62 6.25 -3.60 -6.75
CA LYS A 62 7.66 -4.00 -6.77
C LYS A 62 8.44 -3.20 -5.75
N ASP A 63 8.99 -3.88 -4.77
CA ASP A 63 9.85 -3.28 -3.75
C ASP A 63 9.17 -2.11 -3.02
N CYS A 64 7.91 -2.26 -2.68
CA CYS A 64 7.12 -1.22 -2.03
C CYS A 64 6.99 -1.45 -0.54
N ASN A 65 6.85 -0.35 0.21
CA ASN A 65 6.48 -0.38 1.62
C ASN A 65 4.98 -0.13 1.71
N ILE A 66 4.26 -1.13 2.14
CA ILE A 66 2.80 -1.02 2.29
C ILE A 66 2.42 -1.40 3.70
N ASP A 67 1.72 -0.49 4.36
CA ASP A 67 1.20 -0.73 5.70
C ASP A 67 -0.10 -1.50 5.59
N LYS A 68 -0.17 -2.64 6.23
CA LYS A 68 -1.40 -3.43 6.46
C LYS A 68 -2.48 -3.30 5.37
N LEU A 69 -2.14 -3.63 4.15
CA LEU A 69 -3.12 -3.64 3.07
C LEU A 69 -3.95 -4.92 3.15
N GLU A 70 -4.96 -4.92 4.01
CA GLU A 70 -5.87 -6.04 4.19
C GLU A 70 -7.26 -5.68 3.70
N PRO A 71 -7.97 -6.61 3.04
CA PRO A 71 -9.35 -6.37 2.63
C PRO A 71 -10.24 -6.12 3.85
N ASP A 72 -11.07 -5.11 3.76
CA ASP A 72 -12.04 -4.78 4.80
C ASP A 72 -13.28 -4.19 4.15
N GLU A 73 -14.32 -5.01 4.02
CA GLU A 73 -15.55 -4.60 3.37
C GLU A 73 -16.25 -3.45 4.07
N LYS A 74 -16.16 -3.39 5.39
CA LYS A 74 -16.83 -2.34 6.16
C LYS A 74 -16.26 -0.97 5.86
N ARG A 75 -14.96 -0.92 5.59
CA ARG A 75 -14.28 0.34 5.24
C ARG A 75 -14.16 0.54 3.74
N GLY A 76 -14.66 -0.39 2.95
CA GLY A 76 -14.52 -0.31 1.50
C GLY A 76 -13.08 -0.50 1.02
N LEU A 77 -12.29 -1.30 1.73
CA LEU A 77 -10.94 -1.63 1.30
C LEU A 77 -10.97 -2.94 0.52
N TYR A 78 -10.64 -2.86 -0.75
CA TYR A 78 -10.62 -4.02 -1.63
C TYR A 78 -9.24 -4.24 -2.20
N VAL A 79 -8.77 -5.49 -2.09
CA VAL A 79 -7.46 -5.90 -2.61
C VAL A 79 -7.70 -7.19 -3.37
N ARG A 80 -7.59 -7.13 -4.69
CA ARG A 80 -7.94 -8.28 -5.52
C ARG A 80 -6.94 -8.48 -6.65
N ASP A 81 -6.45 -9.71 -6.76
CA ASP A 81 -5.58 -10.15 -7.87
C ASP A 81 -4.31 -9.30 -8.03
N ASN A 82 -3.76 -8.81 -6.95
CA ASN A 82 -2.53 -8.03 -6.98
C ASN A 82 -1.32 -8.94 -6.86
N PHE A 83 -0.22 -8.51 -7.44
CA PHE A 83 1.05 -9.20 -7.35
C PHE A 83 2.03 -8.37 -6.54
N PHE A 84 2.61 -9.00 -5.52
CA PHE A 84 3.64 -8.38 -4.70
C PHE A 84 4.96 -9.08 -4.98
N ASP A 85 5.93 -8.35 -5.51
CA ASP A 85 7.26 -8.88 -5.84
C ASP A 85 8.03 -9.10 -4.57
N ARG A 86 7.84 -9.19 -3.58
CA ARG A 86 8.36 -9.57 -2.28
C ARG A 86 7.24 -9.42 -1.26
N PRO A 87 6.67 -10.52 -0.80
CA PRO A 87 5.68 -10.46 0.26
C PRO A 87 6.21 -9.68 1.45
N LEU A 88 5.36 -8.86 2.01
CA LEU A 88 5.75 -7.99 3.13
C LEU A 88 6.36 -8.78 4.27
N GLU A 89 5.84 -9.98 4.51
CA GLU A 89 6.33 -10.87 5.56
C GLU A 89 7.77 -11.31 5.34
N GLU A 90 8.13 -11.63 4.10
CA GLU A 90 9.51 -11.99 3.77
C GLU A 90 10.46 -10.82 3.96
N ARG A 91 10.04 -9.63 3.58
CA ARG A 91 10.86 -8.42 3.76
C ARG A 91 11.09 -8.11 5.23
N ARG A 92 10.08 -8.27 6.06
CA ARG A 92 10.22 -8.10 7.50
C ARG A 92 11.16 -9.13 8.10
N ALA A 93 11.01 -10.38 7.69
CA ALA A 93 11.89 -11.44 8.17
C ALA A 93 13.34 -11.18 7.78
N GLU A 94 13.59 -10.75 6.54
CA GLU A 94 14.93 -10.40 6.09
C GLU A 94 15.52 -9.25 6.89
N LEU A 95 14.71 -8.22 7.15
CA LEU A 95 15.13 -7.05 7.90
C LEU A 95 15.48 -7.43 9.33
N GLU A 96 14.63 -8.20 9.99
CA GLU A 96 14.85 -8.67 11.35
C GLU A 96 16.11 -9.52 11.42
N GLN A 97 16.33 -10.38 10.44
CA GLN A 97 17.52 -11.23 10.37
C GLN A 97 18.78 -10.38 10.21
N ARG A 98 18.75 -9.39 9.35
CA ARG A 98 19.89 -8.48 9.16
C ARG A 98 20.18 -7.69 10.43
N LEU A 99 19.16 -7.21 11.11
CA LEU A 99 19.33 -6.52 12.39
C LEU A 99 19.94 -7.42 13.44
N ALA A 100 19.47 -8.66 13.54
CA ALA A 100 20.00 -9.64 14.48
C ALA A 100 21.48 -9.93 14.20
N GLN A 101 21.85 -10.10 12.93
CA GLN A 101 23.21 -10.32 12.53
C GLN A 101 24.11 -9.12 12.84
N ALA A 102 23.63 -7.93 12.59
CA ALA A 102 24.36 -6.69 12.87
C ALA A 102 24.61 -6.54 14.38
N LEU A 103 23.61 -6.83 15.19
CA LEU A 103 23.73 -6.77 16.64
C LEU A 103 24.69 -7.83 17.17
N ALA A 104 24.63 -9.03 16.62
CA ALA A 104 25.56 -10.12 17.00
C ALA A 104 27.00 -9.75 16.63
N ALA A 105 27.22 -9.17 15.47
CA ALA A 105 28.54 -8.70 15.05
C ALA A 105 29.05 -7.60 15.96
N ARG A 106 28.19 -6.69 16.38
CA ARG A 106 28.56 -5.64 17.34
C ARG A 106 29.00 -6.22 18.69
N LYS A 107 28.24 -7.19 19.21
CA LYS A 107 28.59 -7.86 20.45
C LYS A 107 29.94 -8.55 20.38
N ALA A 108 30.22 -9.21 19.26
CA ALA A 108 31.49 -9.87 19.05
C ALA A 108 32.66 -8.90 18.99
N LYS A 109 32.46 -7.70 18.48
CA LYS A 109 33.50 -6.67 18.40
C LYS A 109 33.61 -5.80 19.63
N GLY A 110 32.59 -5.81 20.49
CA GLY A 110 32.49 -4.94 21.64
C GLY A 110 33.21 -5.42 22.88
N LYS A 111 34.12 -6.31 22.75
CA LYS A 111 34.92 -6.78 23.89
C LYS A 111 36.08 -5.87 24.20
#